data_62899e8a2be1026cfab5dcfc3b70d22d
#
_entry.id   62899e8a2be1026cfab5dcfc3b70d22d
#
_cell.length_a   1.000
_cell.length_b   1.000
_cell.length_c   1.000
_cell.angle_alpha   90.00
_cell.angle_beta   90.00
_cell.angle_gamma   90.00
#
_symmetry.space_group_name_H-M   'P 1'
#
loop_
_entity.id
_entity.type
_entity.pdbx_description
1 polymer ?
#
loop_
_entity_poly.entity_id
_entity_poly.type
_entity_poly.pdbx_seq_one_letter_code
_entity_poly.pdbx_strand_id
1 'polypeptide(L)'
;MMPRDGKTTALAAMAAGLSLFAVAGPAAFAQPVVQPLPRSSSPSLSQSQMQSRPVVQPLPVSSGSQSLNAALGRLARDPRDLSALIDAGKAAVQMGDIDAALGFFARADQISPNNMQVKAGLAAAMVRGENPFDAIPLFAEADGAGASDPSVQSDRGLAYDLVGDSATAQRYYQQSLAARSDDETLRRLGLSQAIAGDRAGMELTLSPLLQKQDKAAWRTRAFALAILGRPDEAVAIANQTMPTDLASGIAPYLRYMPRLTAAQQAAAANFGRFPRAADIGHDDPRVALYAPPKRVPVQADAALVPAGEPLGNARNTRRAR
;
A
#
# COMPACT_ATOMS: atom_id res chain seq x y z
N MET A 1 5.31 29.58 -53.12
CA MET A 1 4.72 30.89 -52.89
C MET A 1 4.64 31.04 -51.37
N MET A 2 5.59 31.74 -50.77
CA MET A 2 5.66 32.16 -49.35
C MET A 2 4.76 33.39 -49.16
N PRO A 3 4.42 33.85 -47.93
CA PRO A 3 5.29 34.25 -46.84
C PRO A 3 4.87 33.68 -45.45
N ARG A 4 5.75 33.43 -44.49
CA ARG A 4 6.57 34.23 -43.54
C ARG A 4 5.85 35.43 -42.91
N ASP A 5 5.65 35.34 -41.55
CA ASP A 5 5.79 36.41 -40.55
C ASP A 5 5.60 35.69 -39.18
N GLY A 6 6.45 35.63 -38.21
CA GLY A 6 7.48 36.55 -37.75
C GLY A 6 6.97 37.45 -36.63
N LYS A 7 7.01 37.05 -35.33
CA LYS A 7 7.11 37.99 -34.20
C LYS A 7 7.80 37.33 -32.97
N THR A 8 9.05 37.66 -32.87
CA THR A 8 9.89 37.73 -31.68
C THR A 8 9.54 38.97 -30.85
N THR A 9 9.57 38.89 -29.53
CA THR A 9 9.83 39.95 -28.54
C THR A 9 9.66 39.31 -27.15
N ALA A 10 10.41 39.60 -26.06
CA ALA A 10 11.67 40.29 -25.84
C ALA A 10 12.08 39.92 -24.39
N LEU A 11 13.37 39.80 -24.19
CA LEU A 11 14.06 39.79 -22.87
C LEU A 11 13.81 41.11 -22.15
N ALA A 12 13.59 41.08 -20.83
CA ALA A 12 13.86 42.20 -19.95
C ALA A 12 14.61 41.72 -18.70
N ALA A 13 15.92 41.97 -18.74
CA ALA A 13 16.79 41.98 -17.59
C ALA A 13 16.65 43.34 -16.89
N MET A 14 16.57 43.34 -15.54
CA MET A 14 16.88 44.54 -14.76
C MET A 14 17.87 44.17 -13.66
N ALA A 15 19.04 44.77 -13.82
CA ALA A 15 20.15 44.82 -12.87
C ALA A 15 20.10 46.12 -12.09
N ALA A 16 20.77 46.09 -10.94
CA ALA A 16 21.47 47.20 -10.26
C ALA A 16 20.73 48.02 -9.21
N GLY A 17 21.37 48.08 -8.04
CA GLY A 17 21.09 49.01 -6.94
C GLY A 17 22.06 48.84 -5.79
N LEU A 18 23.35 49.01 -6.09
CA LEU A 18 24.40 49.19 -5.05
C LEU A 18 24.26 50.61 -4.47
N SER A 19 24.19 50.76 -3.14
CA SER A 19 24.40 52.03 -2.45
C SER A 19 25.24 51.82 -1.20
N LEU A 20 26.51 52.18 -1.35
CA LEU A 20 27.50 52.39 -0.29
C LEU A 20 27.19 53.72 0.39
N PHE A 21 27.11 53.73 1.72
CA PHE A 21 27.36 54.94 2.52
C PHE A 21 28.27 54.59 3.69
N ALA A 22 29.52 55.03 3.59
CA ALA A 22 30.47 55.09 4.67
C ALA A 22 30.43 56.53 5.26
N VAL A 23 30.26 56.63 6.58
CA VAL A 23 30.62 57.85 7.32
C VAL A 23 31.37 57.41 8.57
N ALA A 24 32.62 57.79 8.60
CA ALA A 24 33.50 57.66 9.76
C ALA A 24 33.39 58.93 10.64
N GLY A 25 33.38 58.74 11.96
CA GLY A 25 33.57 59.79 12.94
C GLY A 25 34.24 59.22 14.20
N PRO A 26 35.17 59.95 14.83
CA PRO A 26 36.18 59.37 15.71
C PRO A 26 35.76 59.16 17.15
N ALA A 27 36.42 58.19 17.76
CA ALA A 27 36.27 57.69 19.09
C ALA A 27 36.68 58.72 20.19
N ALA A 28 35.92 58.76 21.26
CA ALA A 28 36.35 59.27 22.56
C ALA A 28 36.48 58.07 23.52
N PHE A 29 37.74 57.81 23.94
CA PHE A 29 38.05 56.81 24.99
C PHE A 29 37.60 57.35 26.36
N ALA A 30 36.55 56.71 26.91
CA ALA A 30 36.26 56.85 28.36
C ALA A 30 36.61 55.52 29.05
N GLN A 31 37.57 55.58 29.97
CA GLN A 31 37.96 54.45 30.82
C GLN A 31 36.85 54.14 31.80
N PRO A 32 36.43 52.90 31.98
CA PRO A 32 35.47 52.53 33.03
C PRO A 32 36.18 52.41 34.39
N VAL A 33 35.68 53.18 35.35
CA VAL A 33 36.01 53.03 36.76
C VAL A 33 35.50 51.66 37.24
N VAL A 34 36.43 50.81 37.67
CA VAL A 34 36.14 49.54 38.29
C VAL A 34 35.67 49.76 39.71
N GLN A 35 34.34 49.66 39.97
CA GLN A 35 33.80 49.51 41.32
C GLN A 35 33.80 48.04 41.71
N PRO A 36 34.24 47.65 42.91
CA PRO A 36 34.17 46.27 43.37
C PRO A 36 32.70 45.91 43.70
N LEU A 37 32.19 44.92 42.98
CA LEU A 37 30.88 44.35 43.20
C LEU A 37 30.83 43.66 44.57
N PRO A 38 29.70 43.79 45.33
CA PRO A 38 29.48 43.03 46.56
C PRO A 38 29.39 41.56 46.25
N ARG A 39 30.06 40.72 47.08
CA ARG A 39 29.98 39.27 47.02
C ARG A 39 28.56 38.84 47.35
N SER A 40 27.75 38.60 46.33
CA SER A 40 26.48 37.91 46.46
C SER A 40 26.74 36.44 46.70
N SER A 41 26.30 35.99 47.83
CA SER A 41 26.16 34.55 48.21
C SER A 41 25.47 33.80 47.09
N SER A 42 26.17 32.79 46.57
CA SER A 42 25.61 31.84 45.58
C SER A 42 24.36 31.15 46.20
N PRO A 43 23.17 31.25 45.59
CA PRO A 43 22.12 30.35 45.95
C PRO A 43 22.49 28.97 45.49
N SER A 44 22.59 28.02 46.39
CA SER A 44 22.65 26.59 46.09
C SER A 44 21.42 26.24 45.28
N LEU A 45 21.61 26.01 43.98
CA LEU A 45 20.57 25.50 43.12
C LEU A 45 20.18 24.11 43.62
N SER A 46 18.97 24.03 44.18
CA SER A 46 18.35 22.79 44.61
C SER A 46 18.37 21.80 43.44
N GLN A 47 18.81 20.58 43.69
CA GLN A 47 18.85 19.47 42.73
C GLN A 47 17.52 19.15 42.02
N SER A 48 16.43 19.79 42.45
CA SER A 48 15.10 19.63 41.85
C SER A 48 14.90 20.35 40.51
N GLN A 49 15.81 21.21 40.06
CA GLN A 49 15.70 21.90 38.75
C GLN A 49 16.48 21.23 37.62
N MET A 50 17.17 20.12 37.87
CA MET A 50 17.85 19.34 36.82
C MET A 50 16.96 18.32 36.10
N GLN A 51 15.67 18.20 36.48
CA GLN A 51 14.79 17.13 35.97
C GLN A 51 13.84 17.54 34.84
N SER A 52 13.94 18.72 34.26
CA SER A 52 13.07 19.17 33.19
C SER A 52 13.79 19.38 31.82
N ARG A 53 14.85 18.66 31.56
CA ARG A 53 15.26 18.49 30.16
C ARG A 53 14.28 17.52 29.48
N PRO A 54 13.59 17.92 28.40
CA PRO A 54 12.77 16.99 27.66
C PRO A 54 13.69 15.86 27.20
N VAL A 55 13.50 14.66 27.77
CA VAL A 55 14.14 13.45 27.30
C VAL A 55 13.47 13.14 25.97
N VAL A 56 14.10 13.53 24.87
CA VAL A 56 13.70 13.07 23.55
C VAL A 56 14.01 11.57 23.52
N GLN A 57 12.99 10.77 23.81
CA GLN A 57 13.11 9.33 23.61
C GLN A 57 13.22 9.08 22.11
N PRO A 58 14.29 8.42 21.63
CA PRO A 58 14.36 8.04 20.24
C PRO A 58 13.17 7.14 19.91
N LEU A 59 12.48 7.44 18.81
CA LEU A 59 11.39 6.59 18.30
C LEU A 59 11.93 5.18 18.13
N PRO A 60 11.16 4.14 18.49
CA PRO A 60 11.60 2.76 18.29
C PRO A 60 11.89 2.53 16.81
N VAL A 61 13.12 2.12 16.52
CA VAL A 61 13.55 1.81 15.14
C VAL A 61 12.74 0.60 14.67
N SER A 62 12.10 0.71 13.50
CA SER A 62 11.31 -0.40 12.95
C SER A 62 12.21 -1.62 12.68
N SER A 63 11.63 -2.82 12.76
CA SER A 63 12.37 -4.07 12.45
C SER A 63 12.94 -4.06 11.02
N GLY A 64 12.23 -3.48 10.07
CA GLY A 64 12.70 -3.29 8.69
C GLY A 64 13.96 -2.43 8.63
N SER A 65 14.00 -1.29 9.35
CA SER A 65 15.19 -0.44 9.39
C SER A 65 16.39 -1.12 10.03
N GLN A 66 16.18 -1.91 11.08
CA GLN A 66 17.26 -2.70 11.72
C GLN A 66 17.82 -3.75 10.75
N SER A 67 16.94 -4.49 10.07
CA SER A 67 17.32 -5.50 9.08
C SER A 67 18.07 -4.87 7.90
N LEU A 68 17.60 -3.73 7.40
CA LEU A 68 18.27 -3.00 6.33
C LEU A 68 19.68 -2.55 6.74
N ASN A 69 19.83 -1.95 7.92
CA ASN A 69 21.13 -1.51 8.43
C ASN A 69 22.11 -2.68 8.60
N ALA A 70 21.63 -3.82 9.09
CA ALA A 70 22.46 -5.03 9.22
C ALA A 70 22.90 -5.55 7.84
N ALA A 71 22.02 -5.58 6.86
CA ALA A 71 22.33 -5.98 5.49
C ALA A 71 23.33 -5.00 4.84
N LEU A 72 23.12 -3.69 4.97
CA LEU A 72 24.04 -2.67 4.47
C LEU A 72 25.43 -2.77 5.12
N GLY A 73 25.51 -3.10 6.40
CA GLY A 73 26.78 -3.34 7.08
C GLY A 73 27.56 -4.54 6.53
N ARG A 74 26.89 -5.58 6.02
CA ARG A 74 27.51 -6.68 5.28
C ARG A 74 27.93 -6.25 3.87
N LEU A 75 27.08 -5.54 3.16
CA LEU A 75 27.35 -5.04 1.80
C LEU A 75 28.52 -4.04 1.78
N ALA A 76 28.75 -3.29 2.86
CA ALA A 76 29.92 -2.41 2.98
C ALA A 76 31.26 -3.20 3.03
N ARG A 77 31.25 -4.46 3.52
CA ARG A 77 32.43 -5.34 3.58
C ARG A 77 32.55 -6.19 2.33
N ASP A 78 31.43 -6.68 1.80
CA ASP A 78 31.36 -7.43 0.57
C ASP A 78 30.16 -6.94 -0.27
N PRO A 79 30.38 -6.08 -1.26
CA PRO A 79 29.31 -5.56 -2.14
C PRO A 79 28.61 -6.64 -2.99
N ARG A 80 29.15 -7.87 -3.06
CA ARG A 80 28.62 -9.00 -3.79
C ARG A 80 28.01 -10.07 -2.90
N ASP A 81 27.87 -9.83 -1.60
CA ASP A 81 27.18 -10.74 -0.68
C ASP A 81 25.72 -10.89 -1.11
N LEU A 82 25.42 -12.01 -1.80
CA LEU A 82 24.11 -12.33 -2.33
C LEU A 82 23.03 -12.35 -1.22
N SER A 83 23.37 -12.94 -0.08
CA SER A 83 22.41 -13.02 1.02
C SER A 83 22.12 -11.65 1.63
N ALA A 84 23.11 -10.79 1.72
CA ALA A 84 22.92 -9.42 2.18
C ALA A 84 22.07 -8.58 1.20
N LEU A 85 22.23 -8.78 -0.12
CA LEU A 85 21.37 -8.13 -1.12
C LEU A 85 19.93 -8.60 -1.01
N ILE A 86 19.69 -9.89 -0.82
CA ILE A 86 18.34 -10.44 -0.61
C ILE A 86 17.71 -9.87 0.67
N ASP A 87 18.46 -9.84 1.78
CA ASP A 87 17.97 -9.30 3.06
C ASP A 87 17.69 -7.80 2.97
N ALA A 88 18.54 -7.02 2.28
CA ALA A 88 18.34 -5.60 2.04
C ALA A 88 17.07 -5.37 1.19
N GLY A 89 16.88 -6.15 0.13
CA GLY A 89 15.68 -6.08 -0.71
C GLY A 89 14.41 -6.39 0.08
N LYS A 90 14.40 -7.47 0.88
CA LYS A 90 13.28 -7.82 1.75
C LYS A 90 12.98 -6.73 2.78
N ALA A 91 14.00 -6.16 3.40
CA ALA A 91 13.84 -5.07 4.36
C ALA A 91 13.29 -3.80 3.70
N ALA A 92 13.75 -3.45 2.50
CA ALA A 92 13.24 -2.32 1.73
C ALA A 92 11.76 -2.51 1.37
N VAL A 93 11.34 -3.71 0.95
CA VAL A 93 9.92 -4.07 0.74
C VAL A 93 9.09 -3.83 2.00
N GLN A 94 9.58 -4.27 3.18
CA GLN A 94 8.90 -4.07 4.46
C GLN A 94 8.77 -2.59 4.85
N MET A 95 9.72 -1.77 4.45
CA MET A 95 9.71 -0.32 4.68
C MET A 95 8.88 0.46 3.65
N GLY A 96 8.42 -0.20 2.58
CA GLY A 96 7.70 0.43 1.47
C GLY A 96 8.61 1.17 0.48
N ASP A 97 9.93 1.01 0.59
CA ASP A 97 10.89 1.56 -0.37
C ASP A 97 11.08 0.58 -1.55
N ILE A 98 10.13 0.67 -2.48
CA ILE A 98 10.06 -0.26 -3.60
C ILE A 98 11.21 -0.07 -4.57
N ASP A 99 11.65 1.16 -4.81
CA ASP A 99 12.76 1.45 -5.73
C ASP A 99 14.07 0.87 -5.19
N ALA A 100 14.35 1.05 -3.89
CA ALA A 100 15.50 0.42 -3.26
C ALA A 100 15.41 -1.12 -3.31
N ALA A 101 14.23 -1.70 -3.06
CA ALA A 101 14.03 -3.14 -3.13
C ALA A 101 14.34 -3.69 -4.52
N LEU A 102 13.80 -3.06 -5.58
CA LEU A 102 14.08 -3.43 -6.97
C LEU A 102 15.58 -3.33 -7.28
N GLY A 103 16.26 -2.28 -6.81
CA GLY A 103 17.69 -2.11 -6.98
C GLY A 103 18.53 -3.21 -6.32
N PHE A 104 18.19 -3.61 -5.09
CA PHE A 104 18.89 -4.70 -4.39
C PHE A 104 18.65 -6.06 -5.07
N PHE A 105 17.41 -6.37 -5.43
CA PHE A 105 17.10 -7.62 -6.11
C PHE A 105 17.68 -7.68 -7.53
N ALA A 106 17.70 -6.58 -8.28
CA ALA A 106 18.35 -6.54 -9.60
C ALA A 106 19.86 -6.81 -9.50
N ARG A 107 20.54 -6.26 -8.49
CA ARG A 107 21.94 -6.59 -8.23
C ARG A 107 22.13 -8.04 -7.81
N ALA A 108 21.22 -8.58 -7.00
CA ALA A 108 21.25 -9.98 -6.61
C ALA A 108 21.06 -10.91 -7.83
N ASP A 109 20.17 -10.56 -8.76
CA ASP A 109 19.92 -11.30 -9.98
C ASP A 109 21.15 -11.30 -10.93
N GLN A 110 21.87 -10.19 -11.03
CA GLN A 110 23.15 -10.13 -11.78
C GLN A 110 24.21 -11.08 -11.23
N ILE A 111 24.21 -11.35 -9.91
CA ILE A 111 25.15 -12.27 -9.26
C ILE A 111 24.69 -13.71 -9.43
N SER A 112 23.39 -13.97 -9.33
CA SER A 112 22.80 -15.30 -9.38
C SER A 112 21.45 -15.30 -10.13
N PRO A 113 21.45 -15.28 -11.47
CA PRO A 113 20.26 -15.12 -12.30
C PRO A 113 19.17 -16.20 -12.12
N ASN A 114 19.55 -17.37 -11.62
CA ASN A 114 18.62 -18.49 -11.40
C ASN A 114 18.26 -18.69 -9.93
N ASN A 115 18.56 -17.73 -9.09
CA ASN A 115 18.23 -17.82 -7.66
C ASN A 115 16.73 -17.57 -7.45
N MET A 116 16.02 -18.59 -6.96
CA MET A 116 14.57 -18.54 -6.78
C MET A 116 14.12 -17.54 -5.72
N GLN A 117 14.91 -17.34 -4.66
CA GLN A 117 14.62 -16.33 -3.64
C GLN A 117 14.74 -14.91 -4.20
N VAL A 118 15.70 -14.68 -5.10
CA VAL A 118 15.86 -13.41 -5.80
C VAL A 118 14.66 -13.15 -6.72
N LYS A 119 14.27 -14.14 -7.54
CA LYS A 119 13.10 -14.03 -8.43
C LYS A 119 11.81 -13.78 -7.65
N ALA A 120 11.57 -14.53 -6.58
CA ALA A 120 10.40 -14.34 -5.72
C ALA A 120 10.39 -12.97 -5.04
N GLY A 121 11.54 -12.50 -4.55
CA GLY A 121 11.69 -11.18 -3.95
C GLY A 121 11.48 -10.04 -4.96
N LEU A 122 12.03 -10.18 -6.16
CA LEU A 122 11.83 -9.24 -7.26
C LEU A 122 10.36 -9.15 -7.66
N ALA A 123 9.69 -10.30 -7.79
CA ALA A 123 8.26 -10.36 -8.08
C ALA A 123 7.43 -9.68 -6.98
N ALA A 124 7.73 -9.92 -5.70
CA ALA A 124 7.06 -9.26 -4.58
C ALA A 124 7.24 -7.72 -4.62
N ALA A 125 8.46 -7.25 -4.92
CA ALA A 125 8.71 -5.82 -5.08
C ALA A 125 7.93 -5.24 -6.27
N MET A 126 7.87 -5.94 -7.40
CA MET A 126 7.09 -5.53 -8.58
C MET A 126 5.60 -5.41 -8.28
N VAL A 127 5.01 -6.35 -7.53
CA VAL A 127 3.59 -6.29 -7.14
C VAL A 127 3.32 -5.06 -6.28
N ARG A 128 4.18 -4.77 -5.32
CA ARG A 128 4.06 -3.57 -4.47
C ARG A 128 4.31 -2.27 -5.25
N GLY A 129 5.06 -2.35 -6.35
CA GLY A 129 5.19 -1.30 -7.37
C GLY A 129 4.05 -1.30 -8.40
N GLU A 130 2.98 -2.06 -8.16
CA GLU A 130 1.77 -2.13 -8.99
C GLU A 130 2.02 -2.67 -10.41
N ASN A 131 3.01 -3.56 -10.55
CA ASN A 131 3.29 -4.27 -11.79
C ASN A 131 3.02 -5.79 -11.65
N PRO A 132 1.74 -6.23 -11.58
CA PRO A 132 1.41 -7.65 -11.41
C PRO A 132 1.73 -8.49 -12.65
N PHE A 133 1.69 -7.90 -13.86
CA PHE A 133 1.84 -8.65 -15.10
C PHE A 133 3.25 -9.21 -15.29
N ASP A 134 4.27 -8.47 -14.85
CA ASP A 134 5.65 -8.94 -14.89
C ASP A 134 6.00 -9.79 -13.65
N ALA A 135 5.30 -9.57 -12.53
CA ALA A 135 5.52 -10.32 -11.30
C ALA A 135 5.00 -11.76 -11.34
N ILE A 136 3.82 -12.00 -11.93
CA ILE A 136 3.18 -13.34 -11.94
C ILE A 136 4.07 -14.39 -12.62
N PRO A 137 4.66 -14.15 -13.82
CA PRO A 137 5.61 -15.09 -14.43
C PRO A 137 6.82 -15.39 -13.54
N LEU A 138 7.39 -14.38 -12.88
CA LEU A 138 8.54 -14.58 -11.99
C LEU A 138 8.20 -15.44 -10.77
N PHE A 139 7.00 -15.29 -10.20
CA PHE A 139 6.52 -16.20 -9.16
C PHE A 139 6.39 -17.64 -9.68
N ALA A 140 5.89 -17.83 -10.91
CA ALA A 140 5.75 -19.16 -11.51
C ALA A 140 7.13 -19.80 -11.75
N GLU A 141 8.12 -19.03 -12.21
CA GLU A 141 9.50 -19.49 -12.34
C GLU A 141 10.11 -19.88 -10.99
N ALA A 142 9.87 -19.11 -9.94
CA ALA A 142 10.35 -19.41 -8.59
C ALA A 142 9.78 -20.73 -8.05
N ASP A 143 8.50 -21.03 -8.32
CA ASP A 143 7.85 -22.28 -7.89
C ASP A 143 8.39 -23.52 -8.63
N GLY A 144 8.71 -23.39 -9.91
CA GLY A 144 9.17 -24.51 -10.75
C GLY A 144 10.43 -25.19 -10.22
N ALA A 145 11.17 -24.53 -9.35
CA ALA A 145 12.36 -25.07 -8.69
C ALA A 145 12.12 -25.52 -7.22
N GLY A 146 10.87 -25.63 -6.78
CA GLY A 146 10.53 -26.18 -5.46
C GLY A 146 10.77 -25.23 -4.29
N ALA A 147 11.08 -23.95 -4.53
CA ALA A 147 11.33 -22.96 -3.50
C ALA A 147 10.09 -22.08 -3.26
N SER A 148 8.99 -22.67 -2.79
CA SER A 148 7.85 -21.88 -2.31
C SER A 148 8.25 -21.16 -1.01
N ASP A 149 8.60 -19.88 -1.12
CA ASP A 149 8.88 -19.04 0.05
C ASP A 149 7.54 -18.54 0.64
N PRO A 150 7.15 -18.98 1.84
CA PRO A 150 5.89 -18.54 2.46
C PRO A 150 5.81 -17.02 2.63
N SER A 151 6.95 -16.34 2.70
CA SER A 151 7.00 -14.90 2.94
C SER A 151 6.45 -14.07 1.76
N VAL A 152 6.44 -14.62 0.55
CA VAL A 152 5.97 -13.93 -0.66
C VAL A 152 4.58 -14.38 -1.11
N GLN A 153 3.97 -15.38 -0.45
CA GLN A 153 2.65 -15.89 -0.87
C GLN A 153 1.56 -14.81 -0.76
N SER A 154 1.64 -13.95 0.25
CA SER A 154 0.70 -12.82 0.39
C SER A 154 0.83 -11.81 -0.75
N ASP A 155 2.06 -11.50 -1.19
CA ASP A 155 2.28 -10.60 -2.33
C ASP A 155 1.85 -11.26 -3.65
N ARG A 156 2.04 -12.57 -3.77
CA ARG A 156 1.54 -13.34 -4.90
C ARG A 156 0.00 -13.30 -4.96
N GLY A 157 -0.68 -13.47 -3.83
CA GLY A 157 -2.13 -13.28 -3.76
C GLY A 157 -2.56 -11.90 -4.24
N LEU A 158 -1.84 -10.85 -3.80
CA LEU A 158 -2.09 -9.49 -4.24
C LEU A 158 -1.91 -9.32 -5.76
N ALA A 159 -0.91 -9.97 -6.36
CA ALA A 159 -0.73 -9.94 -7.81
C ALA A 159 -1.97 -10.47 -8.56
N TYR A 160 -2.56 -11.56 -8.07
CA TYR A 160 -3.78 -12.13 -8.69
C TYR A 160 -5.02 -11.26 -8.45
N ASP A 161 -5.17 -10.62 -7.29
CA ASP A 161 -6.24 -9.63 -7.08
C ASP A 161 -6.11 -8.44 -8.04
N LEU A 162 -4.90 -7.94 -8.28
CA LEU A 162 -4.64 -6.84 -9.20
C LEU A 162 -4.93 -7.16 -10.67
N VAL A 163 -4.99 -8.44 -11.03
CA VAL A 163 -5.44 -8.90 -12.35
C VAL A 163 -6.86 -9.48 -12.32
N GLY A 164 -7.60 -9.29 -11.21
CA GLY A 164 -9.01 -9.66 -11.10
C GLY A 164 -9.29 -11.14 -10.82
N ASP A 165 -8.27 -11.98 -10.57
CA ASP A 165 -8.44 -13.40 -10.20
C ASP A 165 -8.44 -13.57 -8.67
N SER A 166 -9.50 -13.10 -8.02
CA SER A 166 -9.66 -13.19 -6.56
C SER A 166 -9.72 -14.65 -6.06
N ALA A 167 -10.13 -15.60 -6.89
CA ALA A 167 -10.17 -17.01 -6.49
C ALA A 167 -8.76 -17.59 -6.30
N THR A 168 -7.85 -17.28 -7.20
CA THR A 168 -6.45 -17.65 -7.08
C THR A 168 -5.75 -16.85 -5.97
N ALA A 169 -6.05 -15.55 -5.84
CA ALA A 169 -5.54 -14.69 -4.78
C ALA A 169 -5.83 -15.27 -3.38
N GLN A 170 -7.08 -15.64 -3.12
CA GLN A 170 -7.51 -16.19 -1.83
C GLN A 170 -6.77 -17.48 -1.48
N ARG A 171 -6.48 -18.34 -2.46
CA ARG A 171 -5.68 -19.56 -2.22
C ARG A 171 -4.28 -19.23 -1.71
N TYR A 172 -3.61 -18.24 -2.32
CA TYR A 172 -2.28 -17.82 -1.88
C TYR A 172 -2.29 -17.13 -0.52
N TYR A 173 -3.30 -16.30 -0.22
CA TYR A 173 -3.46 -15.73 1.11
C TYR A 173 -3.67 -16.81 2.18
N GLN A 174 -4.49 -17.83 1.91
CA GLN A 174 -4.70 -18.95 2.81
C GLN A 174 -3.41 -19.75 3.03
N GLN A 175 -2.62 -19.99 1.98
CA GLN A 175 -1.31 -20.63 2.10
C GLN A 175 -0.36 -19.80 2.97
N SER A 176 -0.32 -18.48 2.77
CA SER A 176 0.48 -17.57 3.60
C SER A 176 0.07 -17.65 5.08
N LEU A 177 -1.23 -17.60 5.36
CA LEU A 177 -1.78 -17.65 6.71
C LEU A 177 -1.61 -19.01 7.39
N ALA A 178 -1.60 -20.11 6.63
CA ALA A 178 -1.30 -21.45 7.15
C ALA A 178 0.14 -21.59 7.62
N ALA A 179 1.07 -20.88 6.97
CA ALA A 179 2.49 -20.86 7.37
C ALA A 179 2.73 -19.91 8.55
N ARG A 180 2.10 -18.74 8.56
CA ARG A 180 2.23 -17.73 9.62
C ARG A 180 1.02 -16.81 9.65
N SER A 181 0.47 -16.58 10.83
CA SER A 181 -0.54 -15.53 11.02
C SER A 181 0.06 -14.15 10.77
N ASP A 182 -0.59 -13.36 9.92
CA ASP A 182 -0.16 -12.02 9.55
C ASP A 182 -1.38 -11.11 9.34
N ASP A 183 -1.41 -9.97 10.06
CA ASP A 183 -2.55 -9.07 10.06
C ASP A 183 -2.77 -8.39 8.69
N GLU A 184 -1.68 -8.13 7.93
CA GLU A 184 -1.80 -7.58 6.57
C GLU A 184 -2.44 -8.59 5.62
N THR A 185 -2.01 -9.85 5.68
CA THR A 185 -2.57 -10.94 4.86
C THR A 185 -4.04 -11.19 5.19
N LEU A 186 -4.45 -11.10 6.47
CA LEU A 186 -5.86 -11.18 6.85
C LEU A 186 -6.68 -10.03 6.24
N ARG A 187 -6.16 -8.81 6.25
CA ARG A 187 -6.83 -7.67 5.61
C ARG A 187 -6.97 -7.86 4.11
N ARG A 188 -5.92 -8.32 3.42
CA ARG A 188 -5.94 -8.62 1.98
C ARG A 188 -6.94 -9.73 1.65
N LEU A 189 -6.95 -10.82 2.43
CA LEU A 189 -7.92 -11.91 2.25
C LEU A 189 -9.36 -11.42 2.40
N GLY A 190 -9.66 -10.65 3.46
CA GLY A 190 -10.99 -10.09 3.66
C GLY A 190 -11.42 -9.17 2.53
N LEU A 191 -10.50 -8.37 1.99
CA LEU A 191 -10.75 -7.51 0.83
C LEU A 191 -11.03 -8.34 -0.42
N SER A 192 -10.21 -9.34 -0.71
CA SER A 192 -10.37 -10.26 -1.84
C SER A 192 -11.71 -11.02 -1.79
N GLN A 193 -12.14 -11.44 -0.60
CA GLN A 193 -13.46 -12.05 -0.38
C GLN A 193 -14.59 -11.07 -0.71
N ALA A 194 -14.46 -9.79 -0.32
CA ALA A 194 -15.43 -8.76 -0.69
C ALA A 194 -15.49 -8.53 -2.20
N ILE A 195 -14.34 -8.50 -2.90
CA ILE A 195 -14.25 -8.39 -4.36
C ILE A 195 -14.95 -9.59 -5.03
N ALA A 196 -14.81 -10.78 -4.46
CA ALA A 196 -15.51 -11.98 -4.92
C ALA A 196 -17.01 -12.04 -4.52
N GLY A 197 -17.53 -11.04 -3.77
CA GLY A 197 -18.91 -10.99 -3.31
C GLY A 197 -19.19 -11.78 -2.02
N ASP A 198 -18.18 -12.37 -1.40
CA ASP A 198 -18.32 -13.14 -0.15
C ASP A 198 -18.27 -12.23 1.08
N ARG A 199 -19.44 -11.67 1.43
CA ARG A 199 -19.57 -10.83 2.62
C ARG A 199 -19.33 -11.61 3.92
N ALA A 200 -19.85 -12.84 4.02
CA ALA A 200 -19.75 -13.62 5.24
C ALA A 200 -18.30 -14.00 5.54
N GLY A 201 -17.56 -14.45 4.54
CA GLY A 201 -16.13 -14.73 4.64
C GLY A 201 -15.33 -13.49 5.04
N MET A 202 -15.61 -12.35 4.42
CA MET A 202 -14.95 -11.07 4.72
C MET A 202 -15.15 -10.67 6.19
N GLU A 203 -16.38 -10.69 6.71
CA GLU A 203 -16.66 -10.32 8.10
C GLU A 203 -15.99 -11.31 9.08
N LEU A 204 -16.01 -12.60 8.78
CA LEU A 204 -15.33 -13.62 9.59
C LEU A 204 -13.83 -13.40 9.62
N THR A 205 -13.22 -13.17 8.46
CA THR A 205 -11.77 -12.98 8.32
C THR A 205 -11.29 -11.71 9.04
N LEU A 206 -12.04 -10.61 8.96
CA LEU A 206 -11.66 -9.35 9.59
C LEU A 206 -11.99 -9.28 11.08
N SER A 207 -12.93 -10.12 11.59
CA SER A 207 -13.42 -10.07 12.97
C SER A 207 -12.33 -10.04 14.03
N PRO A 208 -11.27 -10.88 14.00
CA PRO A 208 -10.21 -10.83 15.01
C PRO A 208 -9.45 -9.49 15.04
N LEU A 209 -9.28 -8.84 13.89
CA LEU A 209 -8.59 -7.56 13.79
C LEU A 209 -9.48 -6.41 14.27
N LEU A 210 -10.77 -6.48 13.94
CA LEU A 210 -11.76 -5.48 14.40
C LEU A 210 -11.93 -5.51 15.92
N GLN A 211 -11.89 -6.70 16.53
CA GLN A 211 -11.90 -6.86 18.00
C GLN A 211 -10.65 -6.25 18.66
N LYS A 212 -9.49 -6.31 18.00
CA LYS A 212 -8.26 -5.63 18.43
C LYS A 212 -8.29 -4.12 18.18
N GLN A 213 -9.38 -3.57 17.64
CA GLN A 213 -9.50 -2.17 17.23
C GLN A 213 -8.42 -1.74 16.21
N ASP A 214 -7.96 -2.66 15.34
CA ASP A 214 -7.01 -2.35 14.28
C ASP A 214 -7.61 -1.33 13.29
N LYS A 215 -7.05 -0.12 13.29
CA LYS A 215 -7.50 0.97 12.43
C LYS A 215 -7.39 0.63 10.93
N ALA A 216 -6.39 -0.16 10.55
CA ALA A 216 -6.23 -0.59 9.17
C ALA A 216 -7.33 -1.59 8.77
N ALA A 217 -7.73 -2.50 9.68
CA ALA A 217 -8.84 -3.42 9.44
C ALA A 217 -10.19 -2.67 9.33
N TRP A 218 -10.43 -1.65 10.14
CA TRP A 218 -11.62 -0.81 10.00
C TRP A 218 -11.67 -0.10 8.66
N ARG A 219 -10.54 0.43 8.18
CA ARG A 219 -10.42 1.00 6.84
C ARG A 219 -10.70 -0.06 5.76
N THR A 220 -10.08 -1.23 5.88
CA THR A 220 -10.32 -2.35 4.96
C THR A 220 -11.79 -2.74 4.92
N ARG A 221 -12.47 -2.82 6.07
CA ARG A 221 -13.90 -3.11 6.15
C ARG A 221 -14.75 -2.04 5.46
N ALA A 222 -14.38 -0.76 5.56
CA ALA A 222 -15.08 0.30 4.84
C ALA A 222 -14.97 0.11 3.33
N PHE A 223 -13.76 -0.16 2.80
CA PHE A 223 -13.60 -0.46 1.37
C PHE A 223 -14.35 -1.73 0.96
N ALA A 224 -14.28 -2.79 1.75
CA ALA A 224 -14.97 -4.05 1.48
C ALA A 224 -16.49 -3.88 1.41
N LEU A 225 -17.10 -3.12 2.32
CA LEU A 225 -18.53 -2.81 2.28
C LEU A 225 -18.90 -1.94 1.07
N ALA A 226 -18.06 -0.98 0.70
CA ALA A 226 -18.25 -0.19 -0.50
C ALA A 226 -18.26 -1.06 -1.76
N ILE A 227 -17.29 -1.99 -1.90
CA ILE A 227 -17.21 -2.98 -2.98
C ILE A 227 -18.47 -3.84 -3.04
N LEU A 228 -18.98 -4.28 -1.89
CA LEU A 228 -20.20 -5.08 -1.76
C LEU A 228 -21.50 -4.28 -2.00
N GLY A 229 -21.41 -3.03 -2.49
CA GLY A 229 -22.59 -2.21 -2.77
C GLY A 229 -23.24 -1.59 -1.54
N ARG A 230 -22.51 -1.44 -0.42
CA ARG A 230 -22.98 -0.83 0.83
C ARG A 230 -22.20 0.48 1.14
N PRO A 231 -22.19 1.46 0.22
CA PRO A 231 -21.37 2.64 0.35
C PRO A 231 -21.75 3.53 1.55
N ASP A 232 -23.02 3.55 1.95
CA ASP A 232 -23.43 4.37 3.09
C ASP A 232 -22.91 3.80 4.42
N GLU A 233 -22.87 2.47 4.59
CA GLU A 233 -22.23 1.83 5.73
C GLU A 233 -20.71 2.08 5.72
N ALA A 234 -20.10 2.02 4.55
CA ALA A 234 -18.67 2.30 4.38
C ALA A 234 -18.33 3.74 4.80
N VAL A 235 -19.12 4.73 4.37
CA VAL A 235 -18.97 6.13 4.75
C VAL A 235 -19.20 6.34 6.25
N ALA A 236 -20.20 5.66 6.84
CA ALA A 236 -20.43 5.72 8.28
C ALA A 236 -19.21 5.23 9.08
N ILE A 237 -18.59 4.12 8.66
CA ILE A 237 -17.34 3.63 9.27
C ILE A 237 -16.20 4.65 9.10
N ALA A 238 -16.02 5.22 7.91
CA ALA A 238 -14.99 6.23 7.67
C ALA A 238 -15.16 7.44 8.62
N ASN A 239 -16.38 7.95 8.79
CA ASN A 239 -16.69 9.06 9.69
C ASN A 239 -16.43 8.75 11.17
N GLN A 240 -16.55 7.48 11.58
CA GLN A 240 -16.30 7.04 12.96
C GLN A 240 -14.83 6.78 13.27
N THR A 241 -14.05 6.38 12.25
CA THR A 241 -12.70 5.84 12.45
C THR A 241 -11.58 6.73 11.93
N MET A 242 -11.92 7.77 11.16
CA MET A 242 -10.95 8.68 10.54
C MET A 242 -11.21 10.14 10.96
N PRO A 243 -10.18 11.03 10.90
CA PRO A 243 -10.38 12.46 10.99
C PRO A 243 -11.39 12.97 9.96
N THR A 244 -12.19 13.97 10.31
CA THR A 244 -13.32 14.46 9.50
C THR A 244 -12.92 14.84 8.07
N ASP A 245 -11.78 15.52 7.91
CA ASP A 245 -11.30 15.93 6.59
C ASP A 245 -10.96 14.72 5.70
N LEU A 246 -10.35 13.69 6.31
CA LEU A 246 -10.00 12.47 5.60
C LEU A 246 -11.24 11.66 5.24
N ALA A 247 -12.19 11.54 6.16
CA ALA A 247 -13.46 10.85 5.93
C ALA A 247 -14.28 11.52 4.83
N SER A 248 -14.38 12.86 4.84
CA SER A 248 -15.09 13.62 3.79
C SER A 248 -14.40 13.48 2.42
N GLY A 249 -13.06 13.48 2.40
CA GLY A 249 -12.27 13.30 1.19
C GLY A 249 -12.43 11.92 0.56
N ILE A 250 -12.54 10.84 1.37
CA ILE A 250 -12.65 9.47 0.85
C ILE A 250 -14.09 9.05 0.51
N ALA A 251 -15.10 9.72 1.08
CA ALA A 251 -16.51 9.35 0.91
C ALA A 251 -16.99 9.27 -0.56
N PRO A 252 -16.62 10.18 -1.47
CA PRO A 252 -16.96 10.06 -2.88
C PRO A 252 -16.39 8.79 -3.52
N TYR A 253 -15.16 8.43 -3.17
CA TYR A 253 -14.48 7.23 -3.68
C TYR A 253 -15.16 5.95 -3.18
N LEU A 254 -15.57 5.88 -1.92
CA LEU A 254 -16.32 4.74 -1.39
C LEU A 254 -17.65 4.54 -2.11
N ARG A 255 -18.38 5.63 -2.42
CA ARG A 255 -19.64 5.55 -3.19
C ARG A 255 -19.43 5.07 -4.63
N TYR A 256 -18.25 5.23 -5.12
CA TYR A 256 -17.89 4.93 -6.49
C TYR A 256 -17.35 3.50 -6.68
N MET A 257 -16.84 2.86 -5.61
CA MET A 257 -16.26 1.50 -5.64
C MET A 257 -17.08 0.45 -6.39
N PRO A 258 -18.44 0.39 -6.30
CA PRO A 258 -19.21 -0.63 -7.00
C PRO A 258 -19.14 -0.54 -8.53
N ARG A 259 -18.67 0.58 -9.09
CA ARG A 259 -18.56 0.79 -10.55
C ARG A 259 -17.24 0.31 -11.12
N LEU A 260 -16.28 -0.03 -10.25
CA LEU A 260 -14.96 -0.50 -10.61
C LEU A 260 -14.98 -1.99 -10.93
N THR A 261 -14.08 -2.43 -11.82
CA THR A 261 -13.82 -3.85 -12.04
C THR A 261 -13.13 -4.48 -10.82
N ALA A 262 -13.04 -5.80 -10.76
CA ALA A 262 -12.35 -6.51 -9.69
C ALA A 262 -10.88 -6.05 -9.55
N ALA A 263 -10.16 -5.94 -10.67
CA ALA A 263 -8.77 -5.46 -10.67
C ALA A 263 -8.66 -3.99 -10.19
N GLN A 264 -9.57 -3.12 -10.66
CA GLN A 264 -9.61 -1.72 -10.23
C GLN A 264 -9.98 -1.58 -8.74
N GLN A 265 -10.90 -2.41 -8.24
CA GLN A 265 -11.25 -2.46 -6.81
C GLN A 265 -10.05 -2.87 -5.96
N ALA A 266 -9.28 -3.88 -6.40
CA ALA A 266 -8.07 -4.31 -5.72
C ALA A 266 -7.00 -3.19 -5.68
N ALA A 267 -6.75 -2.51 -6.80
CA ALA A 267 -5.81 -1.40 -6.88
C ALA A 267 -6.25 -0.21 -6.00
N ALA A 268 -7.53 0.16 -6.06
CA ALA A 268 -8.08 1.27 -5.27
C ALA A 268 -8.00 1.00 -3.77
N ALA A 269 -8.35 -0.21 -3.32
CA ALA A 269 -8.42 -0.51 -1.90
C ALA A 269 -7.04 -0.83 -1.26
N ASN A 270 -6.09 -1.41 -2.01
CA ASN A 270 -4.75 -1.70 -1.49
C ASN A 270 -3.79 -0.51 -1.62
N PHE A 271 -3.88 0.28 -2.70
CA PHE A 271 -2.91 1.34 -3.00
C PHE A 271 -3.51 2.75 -3.05
N GLY A 272 -4.85 2.88 -2.96
CA GLY A 272 -5.53 4.16 -3.15
C GLY A 272 -5.50 4.64 -4.60
N ARG A 273 -5.19 3.75 -5.55
CA ARG A 273 -5.11 4.09 -6.97
C ARG A 273 -6.44 3.87 -7.66
N PHE A 274 -7.11 4.97 -7.98
CA PHE A 274 -8.37 4.97 -8.69
C PHE A 274 -8.13 5.20 -10.20
N PRO A 275 -8.91 4.53 -11.08
CA PRO A 275 -8.80 4.73 -12.53
C PRO A 275 -9.24 6.15 -12.92
N ARG A 276 -8.80 6.60 -14.10
CA ARG A 276 -9.34 7.82 -14.71
C ARG A 276 -10.81 7.61 -15.05
N ALA A 277 -11.58 8.68 -15.16
CA ALA A 277 -13.01 8.60 -15.46
C ALA A 277 -13.33 7.80 -16.74
N ALA A 278 -12.47 7.88 -17.75
CA ALA A 278 -12.62 7.15 -19.00
C ALA A 278 -12.33 5.64 -18.88
N ASP A 279 -11.53 5.24 -17.87
CA ASP A 279 -11.05 3.87 -17.71
C ASP A 279 -11.91 3.07 -16.72
N ILE A 280 -12.96 3.69 -16.17
CA ILE A 280 -13.84 3.08 -15.19
C ILE A 280 -14.60 1.92 -15.79
N GLY A 281 -14.49 0.75 -15.15
CA GLY A 281 -15.13 -0.45 -15.65
C GLY A 281 -14.42 -1.08 -16.87
N HIS A 282 -13.26 -0.53 -17.27
CA HIS A 282 -12.44 -1.04 -18.35
C HIS A 282 -11.06 -1.40 -17.82
N ASP A 283 -10.71 -2.69 -17.90
CA ASP A 283 -9.40 -3.18 -17.47
C ASP A 283 -8.36 -3.09 -18.59
N ASP A 284 -7.08 -3.15 -18.20
CA ASP A 284 -5.99 -3.43 -19.12
C ASP A 284 -6.29 -4.74 -19.90
N PRO A 285 -6.12 -4.78 -21.23
CA PRO A 285 -6.39 -5.97 -22.02
C PRO A 285 -5.67 -7.24 -21.52
N ARG A 286 -4.52 -7.09 -20.85
CA ARG A 286 -3.77 -8.20 -20.25
C ARG A 286 -4.51 -8.88 -19.10
N VAL A 287 -5.44 -8.20 -18.44
CA VAL A 287 -6.30 -8.79 -17.38
C VAL A 287 -7.09 -9.99 -17.91
N ALA A 288 -7.50 -9.95 -19.16
CA ALA A 288 -8.25 -11.04 -19.79
C ALA A 288 -7.48 -12.38 -19.83
N LEU A 289 -6.14 -12.35 -19.76
CA LEU A 289 -5.29 -13.55 -19.72
C LEU A 289 -5.42 -14.30 -18.38
N TYR A 290 -5.84 -13.60 -17.33
CA TYR A 290 -5.99 -14.12 -15.97
C TYR A 290 -7.45 -14.29 -15.56
N ALA A 291 -8.39 -13.86 -16.41
CA ALA A 291 -9.81 -14.02 -16.12
C ALA A 291 -10.11 -15.51 -15.92
N PRO A 292 -10.79 -15.92 -14.84
CA PRO A 292 -11.20 -17.30 -14.67
C PRO A 292 -12.05 -17.70 -15.87
N PRO A 293 -11.88 -18.95 -16.40
CA PRO A 293 -12.68 -19.41 -17.52
C PRO A 293 -14.16 -19.25 -17.17
N LYS A 294 -14.90 -18.55 -18.04
CA LYS A 294 -16.35 -18.42 -17.86
C LYS A 294 -16.90 -19.83 -17.68
N ARG A 295 -17.52 -20.11 -16.53
CA ARG A 295 -18.22 -21.39 -16.32
C ARG A 295 -19.24 -21.50 -17.44
N VAL A 296 -18.95 -22.31 -18.45
CA VAL A 296 -19.95 -22.77 -19.39
C VAL A 296 -20.92 -23.61 -18.52
N PRO A 297 -22.20 -23.31 -18.49
CA PRO A 297 -23.16 -24.16 -17.77
C PRO A 297 -22.94 -25.57 -18.26
N VAL A 298 -22.51 -26.46 -17.39
CA VAL A 298 -22.32 -27.87 -17.76
C VAL A 298 -23.70 -28.38 -18.11
N GLN A 299 -23.87 -28.98 -19.29
CA GLN A 299 -25.13 -29.58 -19.72
C GLN A 299 -25.74 -30.54 -18.68
N ALA A 300 -24.95 -31.03 -17.72
CA ALA A 300 -25.39 -31.77 -16.55
C ALA A 300 -26.36 -30.97 -15.65
N ASP A 301 -26.23 -29.66 -15.56
CA ASP A 301 -27.16 -28.83 -14.77
C ASP A 301 -28.53 -28.70 -15.46
N ALA A 302 -28.60 -28.81 -16.77
CA ALA A 302 -29.84 -28.85 -17.54
C ALA A 302 -30.57 -30.18 -17.35
N ALA A 303 -29.87 -31.29 -17.07
CA ALA A 303 -30.45 -32.60 -16.76
C ALA A 303 -30.98 -32.69 -15.33
N LEU A 304 -30.58 -31.77 -14.44
CA LEU A 304 -31.06 -31.68 -13.06
C LEU A 304 -32.32 -30.80 -12.91
N VAL A 305 -32.77 -30.14 -13.98
CA VAL A 305 -34.01 -29.38 -13.96
C VAL A 305 -35.15 -30.42 -13.90
N PRO A 306 -35.99 -30.45 -12.82
CA PRO A 306 -37.11 -31.41 -12.70
C PRO A 306 -38.03 -31.25 -13.92
N ALA A 307 -38.15 -32.32 -14.70
CA ALA A 307 -39.05 -32.37 -15.89
C ALA A 307 -40.55 -32.54 -15.51
N GLY A 308 -40.92 -32.23 -14.26
CA GLY A 308 -42.27 -32.34 -13.73
C GLY A 308 -42.99 -31.00 -13.62
N GLU A 309 -44.31 -31.00 -13.64
CA GLU A 309 -45.13 -29.82 -13.36
C GLU A 309 -44.78 -29.23 -11.98
N PRO A 310 -44.74 -27.90 -11.84
CA PRO A 310 -44.46 -27.26 -10.56
C PRO A 310 -45.47 -27.67 -9.51
N LEU A 311 -45.01 -28.23 -8.37
CA LEU A 311 -45.87 -28.65 -7.24
C LEU A 311 -46.52 -27.47 -6.49
N GLY A 312 -46.56 -26.28 -7.04
CA GLY A 312 -47.16 -25.07 -6.48
C GLY A 312 -48.39 -24.60 -7.26
N ASN A 313 -49.58 -24.66 -6.60
CA ASN A 313 -50.86 -24.07 -6.99
C ASN A 313 -51.83 -24.87 -7.83
N ALA A 314 -52.16 -26.11 -7.41
CA ALA A 314 -53.47 -26.71 -7.69
C ALA A 314 -54.55 -26.24 -6.70
N ARG A 315 -54.65 -24.95 -6.41
CA ARG A 315 -55.75 -24.32 -5.65
C ARG A 315 -56.23 -23.12 -6.41
N ASN A 316 -57.18 -23.27 -7.31
CA ASN A 316 -58.29 -22.33 -7.60
C ASN A 316 -58.98 -22.57 -8.95
N THR A 317 -59.39 -23.82 -9.25
CA THR A 317 -60.38 -24.03 -10.34
C THR A 317 -61.58 -24.85 -9.87
N ARG A 318 -62.07 -24.64 -8.64
CA ARG A 318 -63.40 -25.14 -8.20
C ARG A 318 -64.16 -24.01 -7.52
N ARG A 319 -64.59 -23.04 -8.30
CA ARG A 319 -65.79 -22.23 -7.95
C ARG A 319 -66.28 -21.45 -9.18
N ALA A 320 -66.92 -22.15 -10.09
CA ALA A 320 -67.90 -21.57 -11.01
C ALA A 320 -68.74 -22.72 -11.56
N ARG A 321 -69.78 -23.08 -10.80
CA ARG A 321 -71.04 -23.59 -11.27
C ARG A 321 -72.09 -23.37 -10.17
#